data_8f3f90b7ba2a2a78d32aafd6e5c11d73
#
_entry.id   8f3f90b7ba2a2a78d32aafd6e5c11d73
#
_cell.length_a   1.000
_cell.length_b   1.000
_cell.length_c   1.000
_cell.angle_alpha   90.00
_cell.angle_beta   90.00
_cell.angle_gamma   90.00
#
_symmetry.space_group_name_H-M   'P 1'
#
loop_
_entity.id
_entity.type
_entity.pdbx_description
1 polymer ?
#
loop_
_entity_poly.entity_id
_entity_poly.type
_entity_poly.pdbx_seq_one_letter_code
_entity_poly.pdbx_strand_id
1 'polypeptide(L)' 'MKELIAKYYTAEECVVVTGGPDIGAEFTKLPFDHILFTGATSVAHHVMRAAADNIVPLTLELGGKSPVILGRSADMQKA' A
#
# COMPACT_ATOMS: atom_id res chain seq x y z
N MET A 1 10.39 -3.25 -9.88
CA MET A 1 9.78 -1.90 -9.87
C MET A 1 10.80 -0.81 -9.55
N LYS A 2 11.60 -0.91 -8.50
CA LYS A 2 12.62 0.10 -8.14
C LYS A 2 13.54 0.47 -9.31
N GLU A 3 14.14 -0.51 -9.96
CA GLU A 3 15.02 -0.31 -11.13
C GLU A 3 14.28 0.26 -12.35
N LEU A 4 13.00 -0.09 -12.52
CA LEU A 4 12.18 0.42 -13.60
C LEU A 4 11.87 1.91 -13.42
N ILE A 5 11.46 2.32 -12.24
CA ILE A 5 11.18 3.72 -11.92
C ILE A 5 12.43 4.58 -12.10
N ALA A 6 13.59 4.12 -11.60
CA ALA A 6 14.86 4.83 -11.72
C ALA A 6 15.37 5.02 -13.16
N LYS A 7 14.78 4.34 -14.15
CA LYS A 7 15.09 4.57 -15.58
C LYS A 7 14.40 5.80 -16.18
N TYR A 8 13.27 6.22 -15.60
CA TYR A 8 12.39 7.22 -16.19
C TYR A 8 12.25 8.48 -15.31
N TYR A 9 12.56 8.37 -14.02
CA TYR A 9 12.39 9.44 -13.05
C TYR A 9 13.65 9.64 -12.24
N THR A 10 13.94 10.89 -11.88
CA THR A 10 14.94 11.21 -10.86
C THR A 10 14.41 10.84 -9.47
N ALA A 11 15.29 10.66 -8.50
CA ALA A 11 14.89 10.35 -7.12
C ALA A 11 14.06 11.47 -6.46
N GLU A 12 14.17 12.70 -6.96
CA GLU A 12 13.41 13.87 -6.51
C GLU A 12 12.00 13.89 -7.07
N GLU A 13 11.76 13.26 -8.22
CA GLU A 13 10.45 13.16 -8.85
C GLU A 13 9.67 11.92 -8.39
N CYS A 14 10.34 10.76 -8.37
CA CYS A 14 9.71 9.51 -7.98
C CYS A 14 10.75 8.51 -7.46
N VAL A 15 10.55 8.01 -6.25
CA VAL A 15 11.45 7.04 -5.63
C VAL A 15 10.69 5.85 -5.07
N VAL A 16 11.29 4.66 -5.15
CA VAL A 16 10.77 3.45 -4.53
C VAL A 16 11.61 3.13 -3.29
N VAL A 17 10.99 3.26 -2.13
CA VAL A 17 11.56 2.81 -0.85
C VAL A 17 11.17 1.37 -0.61
N THR A 18 12.11 0.53 -0.24
CA THR A 18 11.89 -0.88 0.06
C THR A 18 12.37 -1.21 1.46
N GLY A 19 11.66 -2.10 2.14
CA GLY A 19 12.02 -2.50 3.49
C GLY A 19 10.96 -3.41 4.12
N GLY A 20 11.17 -3.78 5.37
CA GLY A 20 10.22 -4.51 6.18
C GLY A 20 9.13 -3.62 6.77
N PRO A 21 8.26 -4.20 7.63
CA PRO A 21 7.18 -3.47 8.30
C PRO A 21 7.66 -2.27 9.15
N ASP A 22 8.86 -2.34 9.69
CA ASP A 22 9.54 -1.28 10.44
C ASP A 22 9.79 -0.05 9.57
N ILE A 23 10.34 -0.24 8.36
CA ILE A 23 10.54 0.84 7.40
C ILE A 23 9.20 1.41 6.94
N GLY A 24 8.19 0.56 6.70
CA GLY A 24 6.84 1.02 6.37
C GLY A 24 6.24 1.90 7.46
N ALA A 25 6.41 1.53 8.73
CA ALA A 25 5.92 2.30 9.87
C ALA A 25 6.60 3.68 9.98
N GLU A 26 7.92 3.74 9.79
CA GLU A 26 8.64 5.03 9.79
C GLU A 26 8.27 5.89 8.57
N PHE A 27 8.09 5.26 7.41
CA PHE A 27 7.69 5.96 6.18
C PHE A 27 6.36 6.69 6.35
N THR A 28 5.37 6.08 7.01
CA THR A 28 4.05 6.69 7.21
C THR A 28 4.03 7.86 8.20
N LYS A 29 5.11 8.08 8.95
CA LYS A 29 5.28 9.24 9.84
C LYS A 29 5.80 10.50 9.14
N LEU A 30 6.20 10.39 7.87
CA LEU A 30 6.71 11.53 7.12
C LEU A 30 5.58 12.51 6.78
N PRO A 31 5.88 13.82 6.71
CA PRO A 31 4.88 14.86 6.44
C PRO A 31 4.57 14.95 4.95
N PHE A 32 3.88 13.91 4.43
CA PHE A 32 3.41 13.90 3.05
C PHE A 32 2.21 14.83 2.84
N ASP A 33 1.98 15.28 1.61
CA ASP A 33 0.77 15.99 1.23
C ASP A 33 -0.45 15.06 1.12
N HIS A 34 -0.21 13.77 0.85
CA HIS A 34 -1.23 12.72 0.78
C HIS A 34 -0.61 11.33 0.89
N ILE A 35 -1.32 10.39 1.52
CA ILE A 35 -0.94 8.97 1.53
C ILE A 35 -2.07 8.14 0.94
N LEU A 36 -1.75 7.35 -0.10
CA LEU A 36 -2.60 6.27 -0.58
C LEU A 36 -2.06 4.96 -0.01
N PHE A 37 -2.89 4.23 0.73
CA PHE A 37 -2.54 2.94 1.31
C PHE A 37 -3.47 1.85 0.79
N THR A 38 -2.88 0.74 0.33
CA THR A 38 -3.59 -0.48 -0.02
C THR A 38 -3.11 -1.62 0.87
N GLY A 39 -4.02 -2.30 1.55
CA GLY A 39 -3.66 -3.42 2.42
C GLY A 39 -4.74 -3.83 3.43
N ALA A 40 -4.32 -4.52 4.48
CA ALA A 40 -5.23 -5.00 5.52
C ALA A 40 -5.76 -3.85 6.40
N THR A 41 -7.03 -3.95 6.81
CA THR A 41 -7.67 -2.98 7.70
C THR A 41 -6.92 -2.81 9.01
N SER A 42 -6.36 -3.88 9.56
CA SER A 42 -5.55 -3.83 10.78
C SER A 42 -4.31 -2.95 10.63
N VAL A 43 -3.66 -2.98 9.46
CA VAL A 43 -2.50 -2.14 9.16
C VAL A 43 -2.94 -0.70 8.89
N ALA A 44 -4.08 -0.49 8.22
CA ALA A 44 -4.63 0.85 7.97
C ALA A 44 -4.81 1.66 9.25
N HIS A 45 -5.20 1.05 10.36
CA HIS A 45 -5.30 1.72 11.65
C HIS A 45 -3.96 2.32 12.13
N HIS A 46 -2.84 1.65 11.86
CA HIS A 46 -1.51 2.18 12.19
C HIS A 46 -1.13 3.34 11.27
N VAL A 47 -1.42 3.21 9.97
CA VAL A 47 -1.19 4.28 8.99
C VAL A 47 -1.98 5.53 9.35
N MET A 48 -3.28 5.38 9.70
CA MET A 48 -4.14 6.50 10.11
C MET A 48 -3.59 7.22 11.33
N ARG A 49 -3.14 6.48 12.35
CA ARG A 49 -2.56 7.09 13.56
C ARG A 49 -1.28 7.86 13.25
N ALA A 50 -0.39 7.29 12.46
CA ALA A 50 0.87 7.94 12.07
C ALA A 50 0.62 9.21 11.24
N ALA A 51 -0.31 9.16 10.29
CA ALA A 51 -0.68 10.31 9.45
C ALA A 51 -1.34 11.44 10.23
N ALA A 52 -2.06 11.13 11.31
CA ALA A 52 -2.74 12.12 12.15
C ALA A 52 -1.77 13.13 12.79
N ASP A 53 -0.56 12.70 13.15
CA ASP A 53 0.46 13.57 13.76
C ASP A 53 0.87 14.72 12.85
N ASN A 54 0.81 14.51 11.53
CA ASN A 54 1.13 15.52 10.52
C ASN A 54 -0.12 16.03 9.76
N ILE A 55 -1.32 15.62 10.17
CA ILE A 55 -2.60 15.98 9.53
C ILE A 55 -2.60 15.61 8.02
N VAL A 56 -1.99 14.47 7.66
CA VAL A 56 -1.88 14.01 6.27
C VAL A 56 -3.20 13.38 5.82
N PRO A 57 -3.81 13.85 4.72
CA PRO A 57 -4.98 13.22 4.11
C PRO A 57 -4.68 11.80 3.63
N LEU A 58 -5.64 10.88 3.78
CA LEU A 58 -5.50 9.48 3.40
C LEU A 58 -6.55 9.05 2.39
N THR A 59 -6.12 8.19 1.45
CA THR A 59 -6.98 7.31 0.68
C THR A 59 -6.65 5.87 1.08
N LEU A 60 -7.65 5.12 1.54
CA LEU A 60 -7.48 3.75 2.01
C LEU A 60 -8.21 2.78 1.10
N GLU A 61 -7.47 1.90 0.46
CA GLU A 61 -7.99 0.78 -0.33
C GLU A 61 -7.77 -0.51 0.47
N LEU A 62 -8.85 -1.05 1.02
CA LEU A 62 -8.81 -2.13 1.99
C LEU A 62 -9.54 -3.37 1.46
N GLY A 63 -9.50 -4.45 2.22
CA GLY A 63 -10.17 -5.69 1.88
C GLY A 63 -11.70 -5.56 1.76
N GLY A 64 -12.30 -6.51 1.09
CA GLY A 64 -13.73 -6.62 0.87
C GLY A 64 -14.28 -8.01 1.21
N LYS A 65 -15.56 -8.21 0.97
CA LYS A 65 -16.28 -9.48 1.15
C LYS A 65 -16.80 -10.04 -0.17
N SER A 66 -16.06 -9.82 -1.26
CA SER A 66 -16.44 -10.35 -2.57
C SER A 66 -16.30 -11.88 -2.59
N PRO A 67 -17.37 -12.65 -2.73
CA PRO A 67 -17.31 -14.11 -2.75
C PRO A 67 -16.78 -14.61 -4.10
N VAL A 68 -16.05 -15.73 -4.07
CA VAL A 68 -15.66 -16.50 -5.24
C VAL A 68 -16.28 -17.89 -5.12
N ILE A 69 -17.02 -18.33 -6.14
CA ILE A 69 -17.63 -19.65 -6.18
C ILE A 69 -16.96 -20.48 -7.27
N LEU A 70 -16.28 -21.55 -6.88
CA LEU A 70 -15.67 -22.51 -7.78
C LEU A 70 -16.63 -23.68 -8.00
N GLY A 71 -17.14 -23.84 -9.23
CA GLY A 71 -17.96 -24.98 -9.59
C GLY A 71 -17.15 -26.28 -9.67
N ARG A 72 -17.82 -27.45 -9.58
CA ARG A 72 -17.15 -28.77 -9.63
C ARG A 72 -16.37 -29.06 -10.90
N SER A 73 -16.74 -28.40 -12.00
CA SER A 73 -16.08 -28.52 -13.31
C SER A 73 -15.01 -27.48 -13.57
N ALA A 74 -14.67 -26.65 -12.59
CA ALA A 74 -13.63 -25.64 -12.75
C ALA A 74 -12.25 -26.28 -12.89
N ASP A 75 -11.45 -25.74 -13.79
CA ASP A 75 -10.04 -26.10 -13.91
C ASP A 75 -9.25 -25.38 -12.80
N MET A 76 -8.92 -26.11 -11.75
CA MET A 76 -8.25 -25.57 -10.57
C MET A 76 -6.82 -25.06 -10.83
N GLN A 77 -6.22 -25.37 -12.00
CA GLN A 77 -4.93 -24.82 -12.38
C GLN A 77 -5.06 -23.42 -13.02
N LYS A 78 -6.25 -23.08 -13.49
CA LYS A 78 -6.55 -21.79 -14.13
C LYS A 78 -7.40 -20.86 -13.25
N ALA A 79 -7.95 -21.38 -12.16
CA ALA A 79 -8.73 -20.62 -11.21
C ALA A 79 -7.85 -19.93 -10.19
#